data_a8973cc4f9e79cd6527e87a802899137
#
_entry.id   a8973cc4f9e79cd6527e87a802899137
#
_cell.length_a   1.000
_cell.length_b   1.000
_cell.length_c   1.000
_cell.angle_alpha   90.00
_cell.angle_beta   90.00
_cell.angle_gamma   90.00
#
_symmetry.space_group_name_H-M   'P 1'
#
loop_
_entity.id
_entity.type
_entity.pdbx_description
1 polymer ?
#
loop_
_entity_poly.entity_id
_entity_poly.type
_entity_poly.pdbx_seq_one_letter_code
_entity_poly.pdbx_strand_id
1 'polypeptide(L)'
;MYLLSFKNKEEGTELNLLQRFSDAFLKDINLGVLLINMDYQLADISDRACQMLAMEKDHIRNKSLDEIFASVPSQHQLVQRTILNGVIVRNHAVSWTNNQERFDLLLDSNVLKDSQGNIVGAYIIFKDVTNMRSLEQMVQRSDRLAMIGQIAAGTAHEIRNPLTSIKGFLQMLRRTFGDRGMDKEQNFTDVMLEEIDRINALVNEFLMLSKPKHVAYERIYVTEVLRGIVPIIQNEAVLYNVQLHYEASTHLPDVTADIELLKQVFLNVCKNGIEAMPDGGKMTISERVDTIERNVCVDIHDTGTGIPMFVIDKIFDPFFTTKDTGTGLGLSVCQRIIHDMGGKIRVASKGFGTTFTIAIPYM
;
A
#
# COMPACT_ATOMS: atom_id res chain seq x y z
N MET A 1 59.57 28.49 24.44
CA MET A 1 58.28 28.56 25.17
C MET A 1 57.13 29.08 24.30
N TYR A 2 57.37 30.00 23.35
CA TYR A 2 56.31 30.54 22.45
C TYR A 2 55.81 29.57 21.37
N LEU A 3 56.61 28.63 20.88
CA LEU A 3 56.21 27.68 19.83
C LEU A 3 55.29 26.55 20.32
N LEU A 4 55.36 26.18 21.60
CA LEU A 4 54.47 25.17 22.20
C LEU A 4 53.06 25.73 22.48
N SER A 5 52.91 27.03 22.69
CA SER A 5 51.61 27.67 22.92
C SER A 5 50.79 27.83 21.62
N PHE A 6 51.47 27.98 20.49
CA PHE A 6 50.79 28.06 19.19
C PHE A 6 50.25 26.67 18.73
N LYS A 7 51.04 25.60 18.93
CA LYS A 7 50.63 24.26 18.55
C LYS A 7 49.42 23.75 19.34
N ASN A 8 49.40 24.03 20.66
CA ASN A 8 48.24 23.69 21.50
C ASN A 8 46.96 24.50 21.18
N LYS A 9 47.14 25.71 20.64
CA LYS A 9 45.99 26.55 20.26
C LYS A 9 45.39 26.15 18.92
N GLU A 10 46.21 25.68 17.97
CA GLU A 10 45.74 25.13 16.70
C GLU A 10 45.06 23.79 16.91
N GLU A 11 45.65 22.86 17.68
CA GLU A 11 45.06 21.57 18.01
C GLU A 11 43.71 21.71 18.75
N GLY A 12 43.61 22.68 19.68
CA GLY A 12 42.33 22.98 20.37
C GLY A 12 41.26 23.59 19.46
N THR A 13 41.70 24.36 18.43
CA THR A 13 40.78 24.96 17.46
C THR A 13 40.26 23.94 16.43
N GLU A 14 41.16 23.06 15.96
CA GLU A 14 40.78 21.94 15.06
C GLU A 14 39.89 20.93 15.76
N LEU A 15 40.16 20.57 17.02
CA LEU A 15 39.32 19.68 17.80
C LEU A 15 37.92 20.26 18.01
N ASN A 16 37.83 21.58 18.24
CA ASN A 16 36.55 22.29 18.37
C ASN A 16 35.80 22.37 17.05
N LEU A 17 36.50 22.51 15.91
CA LEU A 17 35.87 22.49 14.58
C LEU A 17 35.32 21.10 14.23
N LEU A 18 36.08 20.04 14.48
CA LEU A 18 35.67 18.64 14.29
C LEU A 18 34.46 18.29 15.17
N GLN A 19 34.46 18.76 16.40
CA GLN A 19 33.36 18.52 17.34
C GLN A 19 32.08 19.24 16.89
N ARG A 20 32.19 20.51 16.49
CA ARG A 20 31.06 21.26 15.91
C ARG A 20 30.53 20.66 14.59
N PHE A 21 31.46 20.19 13.75
CA PHE A 21 31.08 19.49 12.51
C PHE A 21 30.33 18.20 12.83
N SER A 22 30.83 17.40 13.77
CA SER A 22 30.18 16.17 14.21
C SER A 22 28.76 16.43 14.74
N ASP A 23 28.61 17.46 15.58
CA ASP A 23 27.30 17.82 16.14
C ASP A 23 26.33 18.33 15.07
N ALA A 24 26.80 19.16 14.14
CA ALA A 24 26.02 19.66 13.03
C ALA A 24 25.66 18.50 12.06
N PHE A 25 26.64 17.67 11.72
CA PHE A 25 26.49 16.53 10.83
C PHE A 25 25.47 15.53 11.36
N LEU A 26 25.50 15.20 12.66
CA LEU A 26 24.54 14.30 13.28
C LEU A 26 23.12 14.88 13.34
N LYS A 27 22.96 16.22 13.35
CA LYS A 27 21.66 16.89 13.31
C LYS A 27 21.09 17.02 11.89
N ASP A 28 21.95 17.34 10.92
CA ASP A 28 21.54 17.60 9.54
C ASP A 28 21.35 16.32 8.74
N ILE A 29 22.01 15.23 9.10
CA ILE A 29 21.84 13.92 8.47
C ILE A 29 20.61 13.23 9.07
N ASN A 30 19.70 12.84 8.20
CA ASN A 30 18.51 12.07 8.54
C ASN A 30 18.85 10.59 8.91
N LEU A 31 19.87 10.43 9.77
CA LEU A 31 20.37 9.14 10.26
C LEU A 31 20.18 9.04 11.77
N GLY A 32 19.68 7.91 12.22
CA GLY A 32 19.71 7.54 13.62
C GLY A 32 21.11 7.00 13.97
N VAL A 33 21.70 7.47 15.05
CA VAL A 33 23.00 6.99 15.54
C VAL A 33 22.90 6.62 17.01
N LEU A 34 23.44 5.44 17.38
CA LEU A 34 23.66 5.00 18.76
C LEU A 34 25.16 4.86 18.99
N LEU A 35 25.66 5.37 20.09
CA LEU A 35 27.03 5.15 20.58
C LEU A 35 26.99 4.26 21.82
N ILE A 36 27.85 3.25 21.86
CA ILE A 36 27.86 2.19 22.87
C ILE A 36 29.26 2.13 23.48
N ASN A 37 29.34 2.12 24.81
CA ASN A 37 30.60 1.93 25.53
C ASN A 37 30.95 0.43 25.68
N MET A 38 32.12 0.15 26.26
CA MET A 38 32.59 -1.24 26.48
C MET A 38 31.74 -2.03 27.48
N ASP A 39 30.95 -1.37 28.32
CA ASP A 39 30.04 -1.99 29.29
C ASP A 39 28.66 -2.31 28.66
N TYR A 40 28.52 -2.15 27.33
CA TYR A 40 27.29 -2.35 26.60
C TYR A 40 26.17 -1.38 27.03
N GLN A 41 26.56 -0.17 27.44
CA GLN A 41 25.64 0.89 27.79
C GLN A 41 25.58 1.95 26.68
N LEU A 42 24.42 2.60 26.54
CA LEU A 42 24.21 3.68 25.60
C LEU A 42 24.96 4.93 26.06
N ALA A 43 26.10 5.24 25.41
CA ALA A 43 26.90 6.42 25.71
C ALA A 43 26.24 7.70 25.17
N ASP A 44 25.70 7.64 23.93
CA ASP A 44 24.96 8.75 23.32
C ASP A 44 24.01 8.25 22.21
N ILE A 45 23.03 9.09 21.85
CA ILE A 45 22.02 8.81 20.83
C ILE A 45 21.67 10.10 20.09
N SER A 46 21.51 10.01 18.76
CA SER A 46 21.07 11.15 17.95
C SER A 46 19.57 11.42 18.13
N ASP A 47 19.16 12.68 17.94
CA ASP A 47 17.77 13.11 18.03
C ASP A 47 16.88 12.33 17.04
N ARG A 48 17.40 12.02 15.84
CA ARG A 48 16.69 11.23 14.84
C ARG A 48 16.47 9.78 15.29
N ALA A 49 17.45 9.17 15.97
CA ALA A 49 17.27 7.84 16.53
C ALA A 49 16.23 7.84 17.66
N CYS A 50 16.20 8.88 18.50
CA CYS A 50 15.15 9.05 19.53
C CYS A 50 13.76 9.10 18.92
N GLN A 51 13.58 9.83 17.80
CA GLN A 51 12.30 9.90 17.09
C GLN A 51 11.88 8.54 16.52
N MET A 52 12.78 7.85 15.80
CA MET A 52 12.51 6.55 15.18
C MET A 52 12.16 5.49 16.23
N LEU A 53 12.88 5.48 17.34
CA LEU A 53 12.69 4.51 18.42
C LEU A 53 11.58 4.90 19.42
N ALA A 54 11.02 6.11 19.32
CA ALA A 54 10.07 6.72 20.26
C ALA A 54 10.60 6.71 21.71
N MET A 55 11.87 7.13 21.88
CA MET A 55 12.58 7.13 23.16
C MET A 55 13.07 8.54 23.50
N GLU A 56 13.01 8.90 24.78
CA GLU A 56 13.57 10.17 25.26
C GLU A 56 15.04 10.01 25.68
N LYS A 57 15.91 10.86 25.14
CA LYS A 57 17.36 10.82 25.32
C LYS A 57 17.79 10.76 26.79
N ASP A 58 17.17 11.58 27.63
CA ASP A 58 17.52 11.69 29.04
C ASP A 58 17.15 10.44 29.86
N HIS A 59 16.16 9.68 29.40
CA HIS A 59 15.71 8.48 30.07
C HIS A 59 16.53 7.23 29.74
N ILE A 60 17.25 7.22 28.64
CA ILE A 60 17.95 6.00 28.13
C ILE A 60 19.46 6.11 28.16
N ARG A 61 20.03 7.32 28.34
CA ARG A 61 21.46 7.54 28.40
C ARG A 61 22.07 6.80 29.61
N ASN A 62 23.21 6.15 29.41
CA ASN A 62 23.91 5.30 30.39
C ASN A 62 23.16 4.07 30.87
N LYS A 63 22.02 3.71 30.27
CA LYS A 63 21.37 2.43 30.52
C LYS A 63 21.95 1.33 29.66
N SER A 64 21.86 0.08 30.12
CA SER A 64 22.21 -1.09 29.31
C SER A 64 21.29 -1.19 28.11
N LEU A 65 21.84 -1.57 26.96
CA LEU A 65 21.01 -1.83 25.77
C LEU A 65 20.05 -3.00 25.98
N ASP A 66 20.40 -3.95 26.82
CA ASP A 66 19.49 -5.05 27.20
C ASP A 66 18.25 -4.56 27.95
N GLU A 67 18.39 -3.50 28.78
CA GLU A 67 17.26 -2.85 29.48
C GLU A 67 16.42 -2.02 28.50
N ILE A 68 17.08 -1.26 27.62
CA ILE A 68 16.42 -0.39 26.64
C ILE A 68 15.55 -1.22 25.68
N PHE A 69 16.05 -2.37 25.26
CA PHE A 69 15.38 -3.26 24.29
C PHE A 69 14.77 -4.52 24.92
N ALA A 70 14.55 -4.54 26.24
CA ALA A 70 14.02 -5.70 26.96
C ALA A 70 12.62 -6.16 26.47
N SER A 71 11.81 -5.22 25.97
CA SER A 71 10.48 -5.51 25.41
C SER A 71 10.49 -6.02 23.97
N VAL A 72 11.66 -6.02 23.31
CA VAL A 72 11.81 -6.40 21.90
C VAL A 72 12.15 -7.88 21.81
N PRO A 73 11.39 -8.68 21.02
CA PRO A 73 11.74 -10.09 20.81
C PRO A 73 13.17 -10.25 20.32
N SER A 74 13.89 -11.26 20.80
CA SER A 74 15.31 -11.51 20.50
C SER A 74 15.61 -11.59 18.98
N GLN A 75 14.64 -11.98 18.17
CA GLN A 75 14.74 -12.02 16.71
C GLN A 75 14.79 -10.63 16.06
N HIS A 76 14.37 -9.59 16.76
CA HIS A 76 14.29 -8.19 16.30
C HIS A 76 15.23 -7.27 17.10
N GLN A 77 16.15 -7.84 17.90
CA GLN A 77 17.11 -7.03 18.60
C GLN A 77 18.02 -6.30 17.60
N LEU A 78 17.88 -4.98 17.55
CA LEU A 78 18.64 -4.08 16.69
C LEU A 78 20.14 -4.18 16.94
N VAL A 79 20.54 -4.67 18.13
CA VAL A 79 21.91 -4.67 18.59
C VAL A 79 22.19 -5.95 19.36
N GLN A 80 23.28 -6.60 19.05
CA GLN A 80 23.78 -7.76 19.79
C GLN A 80 25.12 -7.42 20.46
N ARG A 81 25.40 -7.96 21.64
CA ARG A 81 26.69 -7.79 22.33
C ARG A 81 27.90 -8.19 21.50
N THR A 82 27.70 -9.02 20.49
CA THR A 82 28.74 -9.45 19.54
C THR A 82 29.41 -8.31 18.79
N ILE A 83 28.76 -7.12 18.74
CA ILE A 83 29.38 -5.93 18.13
C ILE A 83 30.66 -5.52 18.84
N LEU A 84 30.70 -5.60 20.18
CA LEU A 84 31.89 -5.30 20.97
C LEU A 84 33.03 -6.34 20.79
N ASN A 85 32.71 -7.49 20.22
CA ASN A 85 33.69 -8.51 19.81
C ASN A 85 34.18 -8.32 18.36
N GLY A 86 33.84 -7.17 17.73
CA GLY A 86 34.26 -6.85 16.37
C GLY A 86 33.35 -7.42 15.26
N VAL A 87 32.19 -7.96 15.59
CA VAL A 87 31.22 -8.40 14.59
C VAL A 87 30.56 -7.17 13.95
N ILE A 88 30.89 -6.93 12.69
CA ILE A 88 30.35 -5.81 11.91
C ILE A 88 29.12 -6.28 11.16
N VAL A 89 28.04 -5.53 11.28
CA VAL A 89 26.80 -5.75 10.50
C VAL A 89 26.70 -4.64 9.46
N ARG A 90 26.34 -4.99 8.22
CA ARG A 90 26.13 -4.01 7.15
C ARG A 90 24.85 -4.27 6.41
N ASN A 91 24.13 -3.16 6.09
CA ASN A 91 22.86 -3.19 5.32
C ASN A 91 21.85 -4.21 5.89
N HIS A 92 21.83 -4.40 7.20
CA HIS A 92 20.87 -5.31 7.82
C HIS A 92 19.49 -4.65 7.86
N ALA A 93 18.54 -5.26 7.16
CA ALA A 93 17.18 -4.73 7.08
C ALA A 93 16.37 -5.15 8.30
N VAL A 94 15.81 -4.18 9.01
CA VAL A 94 14.96 -4.39 10.17
C VAL A 94 13.69 -3.55 10.01
N SER A 95 12.53 -4.17 10.27
CA SER A 95 11.27 -3.40 10.40
C SER A 95 11.02 -3.12 11.86
N TRP A 96 10.88 -1.85 12.18
CA TRP A 96 10.61 -1.36 13.54
C TRP A 96 9.25 -0.68 13.57
N THR A 97 8.44 -0.99 14.58
CA THR A 97 7.16 -0.32 14.80
C THR A 97 7.22 0.40 16.14
N ASN A 98 7.15 1.71 16.14
CA ASN A 98 6.89 2.49 17.33
C ASN A 98 5.37 2.73 17.44
N ASN A 99 4.89 3.20 18.59
CA ASN A 99 3.49 3.30 19.01
C ASN A 99 2.41 3.48 17.92
N GLN A 100 2.71 3.97 16.71
CA GLN A 100 1.76 4.18 15.61
C GLN A 100 2.38 4.12 14.21
N GLU A 101 3.71 4.17 14.07
CA GLU A 101 4.38 4.22 12.78
C GLU A 101 5.33 3.04 12.61
N ARG A 102 5.33 2.47 11.40
CA ARG A 102 6.27 1.43 10.99
C ARG A 102 7.40 2.08 10.20
N PHE A 103 8.62 1.76 10.60
CA PHE A 103 9.86 2.16 9.92
C PHE A 103 10.55 0.93 9.34
N ASP A 104 10.94 1.01 8.09
CA ASP A 104 11.88 0.07 7.50
C ASP A 104 13.28 0.69 7.57
N LEU A 105 14.14 0.09 8.39
CA LEU A 105 15.46 0.61 8.71
C LEU A 105 16.53 -0.26 8.07
N LEU A 106 17.58 0.36 7.52
CA LEU A 106 18.86 -0.30 7.24
C LEU A 106 19.83 0.04 8.37
N LEU A 107 20.41 -0.99 8.95
CA LEU A 107 21.27 -0.92 10.10
C LEU A 107 22.69 -1.30 9.70
N ASP A 108 23.63 -0.38 10.02
CA ASP A 108 25.06 -0.59 9.94
C ASP A 108 25.68 -0.48 11.33
N SER A 109 26.60 -1.37 11.66
CA SER A 109 27.32 -1.32 12.92
C SER A 109 28.83 -1.45 12.72
N ASN A 110 29.60 -0.78 13.57
CA ASN A 110 31.05 -0.89 13.57
C ASN A 110 31.61 -0.57 14.96
N VAL A 111 32.86 -0.97 15.18
CA VAL A 111 33.58 -0.69 16.42
C VAL A 111 34.37 0.62 16.33
N LEU A 112 34.50 1.29 17.48
CA LEU A 112 35.40 2.41 17.66
C LEU A 112 36.71 1.91 18.25
N LYS A 113 37.83 2.32 17.66
CA LYS A 113 39.19 1.93 18.11
C LYS A 113 40.01 3.15 18.53
N ASP A 114 40.82 2.94 19.53
CA ASP A 114 41.81 3.93 19.93
C ASP A 114 43.01 3.98 18.95
N SER A 115 43.96 4.88 19.20
CA SER A 115 45.21 5.01 18.41
C SER A 115 46.11 3.77 18.45
N GLN A 116 45.87 2.85 19.39
CA GLN A 116 46.63 1.61 19.55
C GLN A 116 45.90 0.42 18.90
N GLY A 117 44.71 0.64 18.36
CA GLY A 117 43.89 -0.39 17.71
C GLY A 117 42.94 -1.18 18.64
N ASN A 118 42.93 -0.82 19.94
CA ASN A 118 42.02 -1.46 20.90
C ASN A 118 40.60 -0.94 20.72
N ILE A 119 39.61 -1.83 20.88
CA ILE A 119 38.19 -1.44 20.83
C ILE A 119 37.84 -0.67 22.08
N VAL A 120 37.33 0.57 21.92
CA VAL A 120 36.89 1.46 23.00
C VAL A 120 35.40 1.66 23.05
N GLY A 121 34.67 1.11 22.09
CA GLY A 121 33.22 1.17 21.99
C GLY A 121 32.73 0.72 20.64
N ALA A 122 31.46 0.98 20.36
CA ALA A 122 30.84 0.69 19.08
C ALA A 122 29.81 1.77 18.70
N TYR A 123 29.46 1.82 17.44
CA TYR A 123 28.34 2.63 16.98
C TYR A 123 27.44 1.88 16.03
N ILE A 124 26.18 2.30 15.97
CA ILE A 124 25.16 1.79 15.08
C ILE A 124 24.53 2.97 14.38
N ILE A 125 24.36 2.82 13.08
CA ILE A 125 23.70 3.80 12.23
C ILE A 125 22.41 3.18 11.69
N PHE A 126 21.30 3.90 11.81
CA PHE A 126 20.02 3.56 11.22
C PHE A 126 19.70 4.51 10.08
N LYS A 127 19.44 3.97 8.92
CA LYS A 127 18.92 4.72 7.79
C LYS A 127 17.44 4.35 7.59
N ASP A 128 16.57 5.34 7.67
CA ASP A 128 15.17 5.17 7.33
C ASP A 128 15.03 5.04 5.80
N VAL A 129 14.56 3.91 5.36
CA VAL A 129 14.33 3.59 3.94
C VAL A 129 12.86 3.32 3.64
N THR A 130 11.96 3.65 4.56
CA THR A 130 10.52 3.38 4.45
C THR A 130 9.95 3.93 3.16
N ASN A 131 10.18 5.21 2.87
CA ASN A 131 9.71 5.83 1.63
C ASN A 131 10.38 5.25 0.38
N MET A 132 11.67 4.95 0.44
CA MET A 132 12.40 4.38 -0.69
C MET A 132 11.89 2.98 -1.04
N ARG A 133 11.68 2.13 -0.04
CA ARG A 133 11.10 0.79 -0.24
C ARG A 133 9.68 0.84 -0.77
N SER A 134 8.85 1.75 -0.25
CA SER A 134 7.49 1.92 -0.75
C SER A 134 7.47 2.35 -2.21
N LEU A 135 8.37 3.26 -2.62
CA LEU A 135 8.53 3.68 -4.01
C LEU A 135 9.04 2.54 -4.89
N GLU A 136 10.05 1.78 -4.45
CA GLU A 136 10.55 0.61 -5.18
C GLU A 136 9.45 -0.44 -5.38
N GLN A 137 8.65 -0.72 -4.35
CA GLN A 137 7.52 -1.63 -4.45
C GLN A 137 6.45 -1.12 -5.42
N MET A 138 6.16 0.20 -5.39
CA MET A 138 5.24 0.82 -6.34
C MET A 138 5.73 0.70 -7.78
N VAL A 139 7.02 0.96 -8.04
CA VAL A 139 7.62 0.82 -9.37
C VAL A 139 7.56 -0.63 -9.83
N GLN A 140 8.01 -1.59 -9.03
CA GLN A 140 7.96 -3.01 -9.39
C GLN A 140 6.52 -3.48 -9.66
N ARG A 141 5.56 -2.99 -8.88
CA ARG A 141 4.13 -3.30 -9.08
C ARG A 141 3.63 -2.71 -10.40
N SER A 142 3.99 -1.46 -10.68
CA SER A 142 3.66 -0.79 -11.95
C SER A 142 4.24 -1.52 -13.16
N ASP A 143 5.50 -1.94 -13.08
CA ASP A 143 6.15 -2.70 -14.15
C ASP A 143 5.49 -4.06 -14.39
N ARG A 144 5.13 -4.78 -13.32
CA ARG A 144 4.37 -6.04 -13.44
C ARG A 144 3.01 -5.82 -14.10
N LEU A 145 2.28 -4.78 -13.69
CA LEU A 145 1.00 -4.42 -14.29
C LEU A 145 1.16 -4.05 -15.77
N ALA A 146 2.21 -3.32 -16.14
CA ALA A 146 2.49 -2.96 -17.53
C ALA A 146 2.79 -4.19 -18.39
N MET A 147 3.61 -5.14 -17.91
CA MET A 147 3.88 -6.39 -18.60
C MET A 147 2.62 -7.24 -18.78
N ILE A 148 1.84 -7.41 -17.71
CA ILE A 148 0.56 -8.14 -17.77
C ILE A 148 -0.38 -7.46 -18.78
N GLY A 149 -0.42 -6.12 -18.79
CA GLY A 149 -1.23 -5.36 -19.72
C GLY A 149 -0.84 -5.57 -21.19
N GLN A 150 0.47 -5.62 -21.51
CA GLN A 150 0.94 -5.90 -22.87
C GLN A 150 0.56 -7.30 -23.35
N ILE A 151 0.72 -8.31 -22.48
CA ILE A 151 0.31 -9.69 -22.76
C ILE A 151 -1.22 -9.76 -22.93
N ALA A 152 -1.96 -9.09 -22.04
CA ALA A 152 -3.42 -9.08 -22.09
C ALA A 152 -3.96 -8.55 -23.42
N ALA A 153 -3.40 -7.46 -23.95
CA ALA A 153 -3.85 -6.85 -25.18
C ALA A 153 -3.71 -7.77 -26.42
N GLY A 154 -2.62 -8.52 -26.50
CA GLY A 154 -2.40 -9.50 -27.58
C GLY A 154 -3.29 -10.73 -27.42
N THR A 155 -3.29 -11.32 -26.24
CA THR A 155 -3.97 -12.59 -25.95
C THR A 155 -5.50 -12.46 -25.93
N ALA A 156 -6.03 -11.31 -25.51
CA ALA A 156 -7.48 -11.15 -25.41
C ALA A 156 -8.21 -11.18 -26.76
N HIS A 157 -7.61 -10.62 -27.80
CA HIS A 157 -8.16 -10.75 -29.15
C HIS A 157 -8.16 -12.19 -29.62
N GLU A 158 -7.09 -12.94 -29.32
CA GLU A 158 -6.98 -14.36 -29.67
C GLU A 158 -7.95 -15.25 -28.87
N ILE A 159 -8.26 -14.88 -27.61
CA ILE A 159 -9.26 -15.59 -26.79
C ILE A 159 -10.69 -15.23 -27.22
N ARG A 160 -10.95 -13.93 -27.50
CA ARG A 160 -12.31 -13.48 -27.84
C ARG A 160 -12.81 -14.11 -29.15
N ASN A 161 -11.92 -14.33 -30.13
CA ASN A 161 -12.28 -14.92 -31.42
C ASN A 161 -12.93 -16.31 -31.29
N PRO A 162 -12.29 -17.32 -30.67
CA PRO A 162 -12.90 -18.63 -30.48
C PRO A 162 -14.17 -18.57 -29.59
N LEU A 163 -14.15 -17.72 -28.54
CA LEU A 163 -15.33 -17.56 -27.66
C LEU A 163 -16.54 -17.02 -28.43
N THR A 164 -16.35 -16.06 -29.33
CA THR A 164 -17.44 -15.54 -30.18
C THR A 164 -17.98 -16.60 -31.08
N SER A 165 -17.13 -17.44 -31.67
CA SER A 165 -17.55 -18.55 -32.51
C SER A 165 -18.36 -19.61 -31.72
N ILE A 166 -17.85 -20.00 -30.54
CA ILE A 166 -18.53 -20.96 -29.65
C ILE A 166 -19.89 -20.40 -29.21
N LYS A 167 -19.95 -19.11 -28.79
CA LYS A 167 -21.16 -18.42 -28.43
C LYS A 167 -22.20 -18.46 -29.56
N GLY A 168 -21.77 -18.18 -30.79
CA GLY A 168 -22.63 -18.26 -31.96
C GLY A 168 -23.23 -19.66 -32.19
N PHE A 169 -22.42 -20.71 -32.08
CA PHE A 169 -22.92 -22.09 -32.20
C PHE A 169 -23.88 -22.47 -31.08
N LEU A 170 -23.57 -22.08 -29.81
CA LEU A 170 -24.47 -22.35 -28.68
C LEU A 170 -25.83 -21.63 -28.86
N GLN A 171 -25.83 -20.39 -29.35
CA GLN A 171 -27.06 -19.65 -29.64
C GLN A 171 -27.90 -20.33 -30.73
N MET A 172 -27.26 -20.89 -31.75
CA MET A 172 -27.98 -21.69 -32.80
C MET A 172 -28.55 -22.97 -32.21
N LEU A 173 -27.79 -23.70 -31.39
CA LEU A 173 -28.26 -24.93 -30.71
C LEU A 173 -29.43 -24.64 -29.79
N ARG A 174 -29.33 -23.59 -28.96
CA ARG A 174 -30.38 -23.12 -28.07
C ARG A 174 -31.71 -22.91 -28.81
N ARG A 175 -31.62 -22.19 -29.94
CA ARG A 175 -32.81 -21.96 -30.80
C ARG A 175 -33.38 -23.26 -31.37
N THR A 176 -32.53 -24.16 -31.88
CA THR A 176 -32.94 -25.44 -32.44
C THR A 176 -33.58 -26.33 -31.38
N PHE A 177 -33.06 -26.37 -30.16
CA PHE A 177 -33.61 -27.14 -29.06
C PHE A 177 -34.95 -26.56 -28.58
N GLY A 178 -35.07 -25.23 -28.48
CA GLY A 178 -36.34 -24.58 -28.17
C GLY A 178 -37.43 -24.86 -29.20
N ASP A 179 -37.11 -24.76 -30.50
CA ASP A 179 -38.05 -25.06 -31.61
C ASP A 179 -38.53 -26.54 -31.61
N ARG A 180 -37.75 -27.46 -31.01
CA ARG A 180 -38.03 -28.88 -30.90
C ARG A 180 -38.63 -29.32 -29.57
N GLY A 181 -38.82 -28.40 -28.62
CA GLY A 181 -39.33 -28.70 -27.27
C GLY A 181 -38.36 -29.53 -26.42
N MET A 182 -37.05 -29.41 -26.68
CA MET A 182 -35.98 -30.12 -25.96
C MET A 182 -35.49 -29.27 -24.79
N ASP A 183 -36.30 -29.12 -23.75
CA ASP A 183 -36.09 -28.19 -22.64
C ASP A 183 -34.81 -28.50 -21.86
N LYS A 184 -34.46 -29.78 -21.71
CA LYS A 184 -33.25 -30.20 -20.97
C LYS A 184 -31.98 -29.80 -21.70
N GLU A 185 -31.91 -29.99 -23.00
CA GLU A 185 -30.79 -29.64 -23.87
C GLU A 185 -30.69 -28.12 -24.01
N GLN A 186 -31.82 -27.41 -24.04
CA GLN A 186 -31.84 -25.94 -24.01
C GLN A 186 -31.25 -25.40 -22.72
N ASN A 187 -31.62 -25.94 -21.56
CA ASN A 187 -31.03 -25.57 -20.28
C ASN A 187 -29.50 -25.76 -20.22
N PHE A 188 -29.00 -26.86 -20.83
CA PHE A 188 -27.54 -27.04 -20.92
C PHE A 188 -26.85 -25.95 -21.77
N THR A 189 -27.51 -25.56 -22.89
CA THR A 189 -26.96 -24.47 -23.71
C THR A 189 -27.01 -23.11 -22.99
N ASP A 190 -28.01 -22.87 -22.14
CA ASP A 190 -28.11 -21.67 -21.33
C ASP A 190 -26.97 -21.59 -20.33
N VAL A 191 -26.70 -22.67 -19.59
CA VAL A 191 -25.55 -22.73 -18.66
C VAL A 191 -24.23 -22.51 -19.39
N MET A 192 -24.04 -23.09 -20.58
CA MET A 192 -22.82 -22.88 -21.37
C MET A 192 -22.68 -21.42 -21.86
N LEU A 193 -23.80 -20.80 -22.24
CA LEU A 193 -23.80 -19.37 -22.64
C LEU A 193 -23.45 -18.45 -21.47
N GLU A 194 -23.98 -18.71 -20.29
CA GLU A 194 -23.63 -17.98 -19.07
C GLU A 194 -22.12 -18.08 -18.76
N GLU A 195 -21.54 -19.29 -18.88
CA GLU A 195 -20.11 -19.48 -18.66
C GLU A 195 -19.24 -18.78 -19.71
N ILE A 196 -19.67 -18.77 -20.98
CA ILE A 196 -18.99 -17.98 -22.04
C ILE A 196 -19.05 -16.47 -21.72
N ASP A 197 -20.17 -15.97 -21.24
CA ASP A 197 -20.30 -14.57 -20.85
C ASP A 197 -19.43 -14.24 -19.62
N ARG A 198 -19.33 -15.17 -18.67
CA ARG A 198 -18.41 -15.07 -17.53
C ARG A 198 -16.95 -15.01 -17.99
N ILE A 199 -16.52 -15.90 -18.90
CA ILE A 199 -15.15 -15.87 -19.45
C ILE A 199 -14.88 -14.55 -20.18
N ASN A 200 -15.83 -14.04 -20.97
CA ASN A 200 -15.70 -12.75 -21.62
C ASN A 200 -15.54 -11.58 -20.63
N ALA A 201 -16.25 -11.61 -19.52
CA ALA A 201 -16.11 -10.62 -18.45
C ALA A 201 -14.69 -10.67 -17.84
N LEU A 202 -14.16 -11.87 -17.56
CA LEU A 202 -12.80 -12.09 -17.06
C LEU A 202 -11.74 -11.56 -18.03
N VAL A 203 -11.89 -11.85 -19.33
CA VAL A 203 -11.00 -11.33 -20.37
C VAL A 203 -11.03 -9.81 -20.45
N ASN A 204 -12.19 -9.20 -20.30
CA ASN A 204 -12.33 -7.75 -20.27
C ASN A 204 -11.69 -7.14 -19.01
N GLU A 205 -11.86 -7.73 -17.83
CA GLU A 205 -11.15 -7.31 -16.61
C GLU A 205 -9.63 -7.40 -16.78
N PHE A 206 -9.15 -8.49 -17.41
CA PHE A 206 -7.74 -8.67 -17.71
C PHE A 206 -7.22 -7.62 -18.70
N LEU A 207 -8.01 -7.25 -19.71
CA LEU A 207 -7.69 -6.16 -20.64
C LEU A 207 -7.61 -4.80 -19.99
N MET A 208 -8.37 -4.56 -18.92
CA MET A 208 -8.31 -3.29 -18.18
C MET A 208 -6.99 -3.11 -17.43
N LEU A 209 -6.19 -4.17 -17.25
CA LEU A 209 -4.79 -4.07 -16.82
C LEU A 209 -3.87 -3.53 -17.93
N SER A 210 -4.28 -3.60 -19.19
CA SER A 210 -3.64 -2.91 -20.33
C SER A 210 -4.12 -1.45 -20.35
N LYS A 211 -3.23 -0.51 -20.68
CA LYS A 211 -3.59 0.92 -20.78
C LYS A 211 -4.79 1.06 -21.73
N PRO A 212 -5.92 1.64 -21.32
CA PRO A 212 -7.05 1.84 -22.23
C PRO A 212 -6.61 2.72 -23.39
N LYS A 213 -6.97 2.33 -24.62
CA LYS A 213 -6.55 3.01 -25.85
C LYS A 213 -7.07 4.44 -25.99
N HIS A 214 -8.18 4.78 -25.32
CA HIS A 214 -8.80 6.10 -25.36
C HIS A 214 -9.37 6.41 -23.96
N VAL A 215 -8.67 7.24 -23.20
CA VAL A 215 -9.18 7.81 -21.94
C VAL A 215 -9.64 9.20 -22.23
N ALA A 216 -10.93 9.46 -21.98
CA ALA A 216 -11.54 10.78 -22.16
C ALA A 216 -11.58 11.53 -20.83
N TYR A 217 -10.51 12.24 -20.51
CA TYR A 217 -10.50 13.09 -19.32
C TYR A 217 -11.35 14.34 -19.53
N GLU A 218 -12.32 14.54 -18.65
CA GLU A 218 -13.18 15.72 -18.64
C GLU A 218 -13.38 16.24 -17.20
N ARG A 219 -13.82 17.47 -17.06
CA ARG A 219 -14.20 18.03 -15.77
C ARG A 219 -15.55 17.50 -15.35
N ILE A 220 -15.62 16.83 -14.22
CA ILE A 220 -16.81 16.17 -13.73
C ILE A 220 -17.04 16.42 -12.25
N TYR A 221 -18.28 16.35 -11.83
CA TYR A 221 -18.65 16.28 -10.42
C TYR A 221 -18.80 14.83 -9.99
N VAL A 222 -18.02 14.42 -8.99
CA VAL A 222 -18.04 13.03 -8.46
C VAL A 222 -19.43 12.64 -7.98
N THR A 223 -20.17 13.59 -7.39
CA THR A 223 -21.56 13.43 -6.95
C THR A 223 -22.48 13.00 -8.08
N GLU A 224 -22.31 13.53 -9.30
CA GLU A 224 -23.14 13.17 -10.44
C GLU A 224 -22.86 11.74 -10.90
N VAL A 225 -21.59 11.34 -10.90
CA VAL A 225 -21.17 9.97 -11.20
C VAL A 225 -21.77 8.99 -10.21
N LEU A 226 -21.67 9.27 -8.90
CA LEU A 226 -22.23 8.44 -7.84
C LEU A 226 -23.75 8.35 -7.93
N ARG A 227 -24.46 9.48 -8.13
CA ARG A 227 -25.92 9.48 -8.32
C ARG A 227 -26.38 8.59 -9.49
N GLY A 228 -25.57 8.55 -10.57
CA GLY A 228 -25.86 7.69 -11.72
C GLY A 228 -25.74 6.20 -11.46
N ILE A 229 -24.87 5.79 -10.52
CA ILE A 229 -24.63 4.36 -10.23
C ILE A 229 -25.29 3.85 -8.94
N VAL A 230 -25.68 4.75 -8.02
CA VAL A 230 -26.38 4.39 -6.77
C VAL A 230 -27.59 3.45 -7.01
N PRO A 231 -28.45 3.66 -8.01
CA PRO A 231 -29.53 2.72 -8.29
C PRO A 231 -29.07 1.31 -8.66
N ILE A 232 -27.93 1.20 -9.35
CA ILE A 232 -27.33 -0.12 -9.72
C ILE A 232 -26.83 -0.82 -8.46
N ILE A 233 -26.10 -0.08 -7.62
CA ILE A 233 -25.59 -0.60 -6.34
C ILE A 233 -26.73 -1.00 -5.42
N GLN A 234 -27.81 -0.20 -5.40
CA GLN A 234 -29.00 -0.49 -4.59
C GLN A 234 -29.67 -1.81 -5.01
N ASN A 235 -29.78 -2.07 -6.30
CA ASN A 235 -30.35 -3.34 -6.80
C ASN A 235 -29.49 -4.54 -6.39
N GLU A 236 -28.17 -4.41 -6.50
CA GLU A 236 -27.25 -5.46 -6.05
C GLU A 236 -27.31 -5.65 -4.52
N ALA A 237 -27.34 -4.57 -3.75
CA ALA A 237 -27.44 -4.61 -2.29
C ALA A 237 -28.69 -5.34 -1.79
N VAL A 238 -29.82 -5.15 -2.47
CA VAL A 238 -31.10 -5.84 -2.13
C VAL A 238 -30.97 -7.36 -2.23
N LEU A 239 -30.24 -7.88 -3.23
CA LEU A 239 -30.03 -9.32 -3.40
C LEU A 239 -29.30 -9.97 -2.21
N TYR A 240 -28.48 -9.19 -1.51
CA TYR A 240 -27.69 -9.63 -0.35
C TYR A 240 -28.25 -9.13 0.99
N ASN A 241 -29.47 -8.57 1.02
CA ASN A 241 -30.07 -7.94 2.21
C ASN A 241 -29.19 -6.85 2.85
N VAL A 242 -28.44 -6.11 2.03
CA VAL A 242 -27.58 -5.00 2.46
C VAL A 242 -28.34 -3.68 2.36
N GLN A 243 -28.33 -2.89 3.44
CA GLN A 243 -28.89 -1.54 3.45
C GLN A 243 -27.87 -0.55 2.89
N LEU A 244 -28.15 0.08 1.76
CA LEU A 244 -27.32 1.12 1.19
C LEU A 244 -27.75 2.49 1.73
N HIS A 245 -26.79 3.25 2.24
CA HIS A 245 -26.92 4.63 2.66
C HIS A 245 -25.95 5.52 1.87
N TYR A 246 -26.46 6.54 1.17
CA TYR A 246 -25.66 7.46 0.39
C TYR A 246 -25.79 8.87 0.93
N GLU A 247 -24.67 9.45 1.36
CA GLU A 247 -24.54 10.82 1.89
C GLU A 247 -23.86 11.70 0.84
N ALA A 248 -24.67 12.34 -0.01
CA ALA A 248 -24.16 13.24 -1.01
C ALA A 248 -23.70 14.56 -0.38
N SER A 249 -22.53 15.04 -0.76
CA SER A 249 -22.08 16.39 -0.40
C SER A 249 -22.71 17.44 -1.31
N THR A 250 -22.97 18.64 -0.77
CA THR A 250 -23.57 19.74 -1.51
C THR A 250 -22.57 20.62 -2.24
N HIS A 251 -21.28 20.58 -1.88
CA HIS A 251 -20.24 21.49 -2.37
C HIS A 251 -18.92 20.77 -2.59
N LEU A 252 -18.84 19.90 -3.61
CA LEU A 252 -17.59 19.33 -4.05
C LEU A 252 -17.03 20.12 -5.24
N PRO A 253 -15.69 20.36 -5.28
CA PRO A 253 -15.05 20.84 -6.48
C PRO A 253 -15.14 19.81 -7.61
N ASP A 254 -15.06 20.26 -8.85
CA ASP A 254 -14.90 19.41 -10.01
C ASP A 254 -13.51 18.74 -10.02
N VAL A 255 -13.45 17.53 -10.55
CA VAL A 255 -12.21 16.77 -10.74
C VAL A 255 -12.03 16.48 -12.23
N THR A 256 -10.78 16.22 -12.64
CA THR A 256 -10.48 15.77 -14.01
C THR A 256 -10.40 14.24 -14.03
N ALA A 257 -11.39 13.59 -14.63
CA ALA A 257 -11.48 12.13 -14.65
C ALA A 257 -12.23 11.64 -15.91
N ASP A 258 -12.09 10.33 -16.19
CA ASP A 258 -12.94 9.62 -17.15
C ASP A 258 -14.15 9.05 -16.39
N ILE A 259 -15.35 9.42 -16.80
CA ILE A 259 -16.61 9.05 -16.13
C ILE A 259 -16.78 7.53 -16.06
N GLU A 260 -16.55 6.81 -17.17
CA GLU A 260 -16.79 5.38 -17.24
C GLU A 260 -15.78 4.58 -16.39
N LEU A 261 -14.52 5.00 -16.41
CA LEU A 261 -13.51 4.40 -15.56
C LEU A 261 -13.80 4.66 -14.07
N LEU A 262 -14.27 5.86 -13.74
CA LEU A 262 -14.59 6.20 -12.36
C LEU A 262 -15.85 5.43 -11.87
N LYS A 263 -16.88 5.30 -12.70
CA LYS A 263 -18.03 4.40 -12.43
C LYS A 263 -17.57 2.98 -12.13
N GLN A 264 -16.66 2.44 -12.94
CA GLN A 264 -16.12 1.10 -12.77
C GLN A 264 -15.43 0.94 -11.42
N VAL A 265 -14.63 1.92 -10.99
CA VAL A 265 -13.97 1.89 -9.68
C VAL A 265 -15.00 1.80 -8.56
N PHE A 266 -15.99 2.68 -8.55
CA PHE A 266 -17.01 2.68 -7.50
C PHE A 266 -17.83 1.40 -7.48
N LEU A 267 -18.26 0.91 -8.65
CA LEU A 267 -19.01 -0.36 -8.76
C LEU A 267 -18.19 -1.54 -8.23
N ASN A 268 -16.91 -1.65 -8.60
CA ASN A 268 -16.06 -2.74 -8.12
C ASN A 268 -15.86 -2.70 -6.60
N VAL A 269 -15.62 -1.52 -6.03
CA VAL A 269 -15.43 -1.38 -4.58
C VAL A 269 -16.74 -1.68 -3.84
N CYS A 270 -17.87 -1.15 -4.31
CA CYS A 270 -19.18 -1.41 -3.70
C CYS A 270 -19.55 -2.89 -3.79
N LYS A 271 -19.35 -3.54 -4.95
CA LYS A 271 -19.59 -4.98 -5.13
C LYS A 271 -18.76 -5.81 -4.14
N ASN A 272 -17.47 -5.48 -3.97
CA ASN A 272 -16.63 -6.18 -3.00
C ASN A 272 -17.15 -6.05 -1.56
N GLY A 273 -17.62 -4.86 -1.18
CA GLY A 273 -18.23 -4.63 0.14
C GLY A 273 -19.53 -5.37 0.33
N ILE A 274 -20.42 -5.40 -0.68
CA ILE A 274 -21.68 -6.18 -0.65
C ILE A 274 -21.39 -7.66 -0.48
N GLU A 275 -20.47 -8.22 -1.29
CA GLU A 275 -20.05 -9.62 -1.23
C GLU A 275 -19.39 -10.00 0.12
N ALA A 276 -18.81 -9.04 0.85
CA ALA A 276 -18.27 -9.25 2.20
C ALA A 276 -19.37 -9.33 3.29
N MET A 277 -20.65 -9.13 2.91
CA MET A 277 -21.82 -9.14 3.79
C MET A 277 -22.86 -10.18 3.35
N PRO A 278 -22.53 -11.49 3.29
CA PRO A 278 -23.43 -12.52 2.77
C PRO A 278 -24.71 -12.68 3.60
N ASP A 279 -24.65 -12.34 4.88
CA ASP A 279 -25.80 -12.42 5.81
C ASP A 279 -26.53 -11.07 5.96
N GLY A 280 -26.26 -10.12 5.07
CA GLY A 280 -26.77 -8.77 5.14
C GLY A 280 -25.88 -7.83 5.94
N GLY A 281 -26.23 -6.55 5.94
CA GLY A 281 -25.44 -5.52 6.63
C GLY A 281 -25.77 -4.11 6.17
N LYS A 282 -24.86 -3.18 6.41
CA LYS A 282 -25.01 -1.78 6.00
C LYS A 282 -23.79 -1.34 5.19
N MET A 283 -24.06 -0.71 4.05
CA MET A 283 -23.04 0.00 3.25
C MET A 283 -23.33 1.50 3.29
N THR A 284 -22.32 2.29 3.58
CA THR A 284 -22.41 3.75 3.58
C THR A 284 -21.43 4.31 2.57
N ILE A 285 -21.91 5.16 1.67
CA ILE A 285 -21.10 5.93 0.74
C ILE A 285 -21.19 7.39 1.16
N SER A 286 -20.07 8.04 1.44
CA SER A 286 -20.01 9.45 1.81
C SER A 286 -18.95 10.20 1.03
N GLU A 287 -19.21 11.46 0.77
CA GLU A 287 -18.36 12.36 -0.01
C GLU A 287 -17.81 13.46 0.90
N ARG A 288 -16.52 13.77 0.78
CA ARG A 288 -15.89 14.88 1.50
C ARG A 288 -14.77 15.52 0.71
N VAL A 289 -14.39 16.74 1.08
CA VAL A 289 -13.21 17.43 0.55
C VAL A 289 -12.07 17.34 1.56
N ASP A 290 -10.91 16.89 1.11
CA ASP A 290 -9.66 17.04 1.84
C ASP A 290 -8.95 18.31 1.32
N THR A 291 -9.02 19.38 2.11
CA THR A 291 -8.44 20.69 1.73
C THR A 291 -6.93 20.72 1.89
N ILE A 292 -6.34 19.83 2.68
CA ILE A 292 -4.89 19.73 2.94
C ILE A 292 -4.22 19.06 1.74
N GLU A 293 -4.69 17.86 1.38
CA GLU A 293 -4.17 17.12 0.22
C GLU A 293 -4.81 17.57 -1.11
N ARG A 294 -5.79 18.49 -1.07
CA ARG A 294 -6.56 18.99 -2.24
C ARG A 294 -7.21 17.85 -3.03
N ASN A 295 -7.93 16.99 -2.34
CA ASN A 295 -8.61 15.84 -2.93
C ASN A 295 -10.13 15.88 -2.65
N VAL A 296 -10.90 15.44 -3.62
CA VAL A 296 -12.26 14.95 -3.39
C VAL A 296 -12.13 13.50 -2.95
N CYS A 297 -12.66 13.17 -1.78
CA CYS A 297 -12.62 11.84 -1.20
C CYS A 297 -14.01 11.21 -1.19
N VAL A 298 -14.10 9.98 -1.66
CA VAL A 298 -15.27 9.11 -1.52
C VAL A 298 -14.94 7.99 -0.57
N ASP A 299 -15.60 7.94 0.56
CA ASP A 299 -15.47 6.87 1.55
C ASP A 299 -16.61 5.87 1.36
N ILE A 300 -16.25 4.60 1.11
CA ILE A 300 -17.20 3.48 0.98
C ILE A 300 -16.94 2.55 2.15
N HIS A 301 -17.90 2.52 3.08
CA HIS A 301 -17.80 1.72 4.30
C HIS A 301 -18.80 0.57 4.26
N ASP A 302 -18.34 -0.64 4.52
CA ASP A 302 -19.15 -1.84 4.73
C ASP A 302 -19.03 -2.31 6.19
N THR A 303 -20.03 -3.04 6.67
CA THR A 303 -20.05 -3.69 7.98
C THR A 303 -19.76 -5.19 7.88
N GLY A 304 -19.04 -5.61 6.85
CA GLY A 304 -18.72 -7.01 6.58
C GLY A 304 -17.66 -7.59 7.53
N THR A 305 -17.12 -8.74 7.14
CA THR A 305 -16.13 -9.49 7.95
C THR A 305 -14.81 -8.79 8.15
N GLY A 306 -14.56 -7.70 7.40
CA GLY A 306 -13.29 -6.97 7.43
C GLY A 306 -12.17 -7.70 6.69
N ILE A 307 -10.99 -7.04 6.67
CA ILE A 307 -9.79 -7.55 6.01
C ILE A 307 -8.71 -7.77 7.08
N PRO A 308 -8.17 -9.00 7.20
CA PRO A 308 -7.09 -9.27 8.14
C PRO A 308 -5.84 -8.42 7.86
N MET A 309 -5.19 -7.90 8.91
CA MET A 309 -4.02 -7.02 8.80
C MET A 309 -2.89 -7.61 7.92
N PHE A 310 -2.67 -8.92 7.98
CA PHE A 310 -1.58 -9.59 7.24
C PHE A 310 -1.81 -9.70 5.73
N VAL A 311 -3.03 -9.40 5.24
CA VAL A 311 -3.35 -9.40 3.80
C VAL A 311 -3.65 -8.01 3.24
N ILE A 312 -3.79 -7.00 4.10
CA ILE A 312 -4.15 -5.63 3.69
C ILE A 312 -3.23 -5.08 2.60
N ASP A 313 -1.92 -5.33 2.71
CA ASP A 313 -0.93 -4.89 1.72
C ASP A 313 -1.02 -5.65 0.39
N LYS A 314 -1.68 -6.83 0.38
CA LYS A 314 -1.76 -7.73 -0.77
C LYS A 314 -3.07 -7.62 -1.54
N ILE A 315 -4.12 -6.98 -0.99
CA ILE A 315 -5.45 -6.93 -1.65
C ILE A 315 -5.44 -6.21 -2.99
N PHE A 316 -4.42 -5.40 -3.24
CA PHE A 316 -4.22 -4.72 -4.52
C PHE A 316 -3.27 -5.49 -5.46
N ASP A 317 -2.69 -6.63 -5.03
CA ASP A 317 -1.88 -7.45 -5.92
C ASP A 317 -2.75 -8.14 -6.96
N PRO A 318 -2.36 -8.13 -8.24
CA PRO A 318 -3.11 -8.85 -9.27
C PRO A 318 -3.23 -10.34 -8.93
N PHE A 319 -4.42 -10.88 -9.17
CA PHE A 319 -4.78 -12.28 -8.90
C PHE A 319 -4.85 -12.65 -7.40
N PHE A 320 -4.64 -11.70 -6.49
CA PHE A 320 -4.86 -11.96 -5.08
C PHE A 320 -6.36 -11.94 -4.77
N THR A 321 -6.85 -13.04 -4.25
CA THR A 321 -8.25 -13.18 -3.83
C THR A 321 -8.36 -14.12 -2.63
N THR A 322 -9.30 -13.84 -1.77
CA THR A 322 -9.72 -14.72 -0.66
C THR A 322 -11.05 -15.42 -0.96
N LYS A 323 -11.63 -15.19 -2.15
CA LYS A 323 -12.91 -15.73 -2.60
C LYS A 323 -12.69 -16.87 -3.59
N ASP A 324 -13.43 -17.97 -3.47
CA ASP A 324 -13.30 -19.13 -4.36
C ASP A 324 -13.62 -18.81 -5.83
N THR A 325 -14.48 -17.84 -6.08
CA THR A 325 -14.91 -17.42 -7.44
C THR A 325 -14.36 -16.07 -7.86
N GLY A 326 -13.50 -15.46 -7.03
CA GLY A 326 -12.94 -14.13 -7.30
C GLY A 326 -11.77 -14.19 -8.30
N THR A 327 -11.69 -13.22 -9.21
CA THR A 327 -10.58 -13.08 -10.16
C THR A 327 -9.31 -12.51 -9.54
N GLY A 328 -9.44 -11.78 -8.43
CA GLY A 328 -8.36 -11.02 -7.81
C GLY A 328 -7.85 -9.84 -8.64
N LEU A 329 -8.57 -9.43 -9.69
CA LEU A 329 -8.17 -8.34 -10.58
C LEU A 329 -8.88 -7.01 -10.27
N GLY A 330 -10.07 -7.05 -9.71
CA GLY A 330 -10.92 -5.86 -9.54
C GLY A 330 -10.23 -4.73 -8.78
N LEU A 331 -9.66 -4.99 -7.60
CA LEU A 331 -9.00 -3.95 -6.79
C LEU A 331 -7.70 -3.44 -7.41
N SER A 332 -6.91 -4.30 -8.07
CA SER A 332 -5.69 -3.89 -8.77
C SER A 332 -6.00 -2.97 -9.96
N VAL A 333 -7.09 -3.23 -10.69
CA VAL A 333 -7.62 -2.36 -11.75
C VAL A 333 -8.09 -1.02 -11.17
N CYS A 334 -8.84 -1.02 -10.06
CA CYS A 334 -9.27 0.21 -9.38
C CYS A 334 -8.07 1.07 -8.97
N GLN A 335 -7.05 0.46 -8.35
CA GLN A 335 -5.85 1.18 -7.94
C GLN A 335 -5.15 1.84 -9.14
N ARG A 336 -5.03 1.12 -10.25
CA ARG A 336 -4.44 1.66 -11.47
C ARG A 336 -5.24 2.82 -12.05
N ILE A 337 -6.55 2.66 -12.22
CA ILE A 337 -7.43 3.72 -12.75
C ILE A 337 -7.28 5.00 -11.93
N ILE A 338 -7.36 4.89 -10.63
CA ILE A 338 -7.25 6.06 -9.74
C ILE A 338 -5.84 6.66 -9.76
N HIS A 339 -4.80 5.83 -9.81
CA HIS A 339 -3.41 6.29 -9.95
C HIS A 339 -3.19 7.04 -11.27
N ASP A 340 -3.72 6.55 -12.38
CA ASP A 340 -3.62 7.21 -13.71
C ASP A 340 -4.35 8.57 -13.72
N MET A 341 -5.35 8.78 -12.84
CA MET A 341 -6.00 10.06 -12.58
C MET A 341 -5.25 10.94 -11.57
N GLY A 342 -4.06 10.53 -11.10
CA GLY A 342 -3.27 11.25 -10.09
C GLY A 342 -3.80 11.09 -8.67
N GLY A 343 -4.80 10.23 -8.46
CA GLY A 343 -5.43 9.97 -7.17
C GLY A 343 -4.81 8.81 -6.39
N LYS A 344 -5.45 8.45 -5.27
CA LYS A 344 -5.03 7.36 -4.38
C LYS A 344 -6.24 6.58 -3.87
N ILE A 345 -6.08 5.25 -3.68
CA ILE A 345 -7.02 4.42 -2.93
C ILE A 345 -6.36 4.01 -1.62
N ARG A 346 -7.06 4.25 -0.52
CA ARG A 346 -6.66 3.81 0.83
C ARG A 346 -7.69 2.83 1.36
N VAL A 347 -7.25 1.91 2.22
CA VAL A 347 -8.11 0.94 2.90
C VAL A 347 -7.85 0.97 4.39
N ALA A 348 -8.90 0.96 5.16
CA ALA A 348 -8.85 0.81 6.61
C ALA A 348 -9.85 -0.28 7.04
N SER A 349 -9.36 -1.29 7.75
CA SER A 349 -10.19 -2.36 8.30
C SER A 349 -9.74 -2.65 9.72
N LYS A 350 -10.65 -2.51 10.69
CA LYS A 350 -10.38 -2.76 12.11
C LYS A 350 -11.46 -3.68 12.67
N GLY A 351 -11.15 -4.99 12.71
CA GLY A 351 -12.08 -5.99 13.24
C GLY A 351 -13.24 -6.26 12.27
N PHE A 352 -14.40 -5.69 12.53
CA PHE A 352 -15.58 -5.82 11.66
C PHE A 352 -15.72 -4.59 10.77
N GLY A 353 -15.90 -4.85 9.46
CA GLY A 353 -16.08 -3.81 8.45
C GLY A 353 -14.80 -3.30 7.80
N THR A 354 -14.97 -2.73 6.61
CA THR A 354 -13.90 -2.13 5.82
C THR A 354 -14.32 -0.76 5.31
N THR A 355 -13.38 0.17 5.27
CA THR A 355 -13.56 1.47 4.60
C THR A 355 -12.54 1.60 3.49
N PHE A 356 -13.01 1.76 2.27
CA PHE A 356 -12.20 2.21 1.14
C PHE A 356 -12.36 3.71 0.96
N THR A 357 -11.25 4.43 0.94
CA THR A 357 -11.21 5.87 0.63
C THR A 357 -10.60 6.06 -0.75
N ILE A 358 -11.37 6.58 -1.68
CA ILE A 358 -10.94 6.92 -3.04
C ILE A 358 -10.73 8.43 -3.08
N ALA A 359 -9.48 8.87 -3.24
CA ALA A 359 -9.08 10.27 -3.25
C ALA A 359 -8.68 10.69 -4.67
N ILE A 360 -9.34 11.72 -5.23
CA ILE A 360 -9.12 12.22 -6.58
C ILE A 360 -8.74 13.69 -6.46
N PRO A 361 -7.60 14.13 -7.05
CA PRO A 361 -7.16 15.52 -6.95
C PRO A 361 -8.10 16.47 -7.69
N TYR A 362 -8.35 17.66 -7.08
CA TYR A 362 -9.02 18.77 -7.73
C TYR A 362 -8.03 19.93 -7.91
N MET A 363 -8.25 20.75 -8.93
CA MET A 363 -7.38 21.91 -9.27
C MET A 363 -7.72 23.14 -8.44
#